data_ea92bcf002db06ef5dbeff1d2ae9b944
#
_entry.id   ea92bcf002db06ef5dbeff1d2ae9b944
#
_cell.length_a   1.000
_cell.length_b   1.000
_cell.length_c   1.000
_cell.angle_alpha   90.00
_cell.angle_beta   90.00
_cell.angle_gamma   90.00
#
_symmetry.space_group_name_H-M   'P 1'
#
loop_
_entity.id
_entity.type
_entity.pdbx_description
1 polymer ?
#
loop_
_entity_poly.entity_id
_entity_poly.type
_entity_poly.pdbx_seq_one_letter_code
_entity_poly.pdbx_strand_id
1 'polypeptide(L)'
;MHVVTRPKLAFWTDAEELECVSYLPEAPNVMTFCFQSPSGALFSFDPGQFLTWELPVPGGPVYRTYTISSSPSRPTSLTMTVKAQPDSIGTRWMFDHLRPGMRLRVIGPGGKFSIAHHPADKYLFISAGSGITPMMSMTTYLYDSGRDMDVVFVN
;
A
#
# COMPACT_ATOMS: atom_id res chain seq x y z
N MET A 1 -34.88 15.58 21.23
CA MET A 1 -33.53 16.07 20.93
C MET A 1 -32.68 14.86 20.55
N HIS A 2 -32.44 14.58 19.25
CA HIS A 2 -31.58 13.49 18.80
C HIS A 2 -30.15 13.95 18.85
N VAL A 3 -29.37 13.43 19.77
CA VAL A 3 -27.92 13.62 19.79
C VAL A 3 -27.34 12.72 18.69
N VAL A 4 -26.97 13.33 17.57
CA VAL A 4 -26.20 12.63 16.52
C VAL A 4 -24.77 12.52 17.04
N THR A 5 -24.44 11.41 17.67
CA THR A 5 -23.05 11.05 17.98
C THR A 5 -22.33 10.81 16.66
N ARG A 6 -21.37 11.68 16.32
CA ARG A 6 -20.47 11.41 15.18
C ARG A 6 -19.71 10.12 15.49
N PRO A 7 -19.70 9.14 14.58
CA PRO A 7 -18.92 7.94 14.79
C PRO A 7 -17.44 8.33 14.97
N LYS A 8 -16.83 7.81 16.03
CA LYS A 8 -15.40 8.02 16.27
C LYS A 8 -14.65 7.34 15.14
N LEU A 9 -13.90 8.10 14.35
CA LEU A 9 -13.04 7.55 13.30
C LEU A 9 -12.07 6.57 13.96
N ALA A 10 -12.15 5.31 13.56
CA ALA A 10 -11.22 4.27 13.99
C ALA A 10 -10.11 4.13 12.95
N PHE A 11 -8.87 3.95 13.44
CA PHE A 11 -7.73 3.62 12.58
C PHE A 11 -7.52 2.12 12.58
N TRP A 12 -7.19 1.60 11.40
CA TRP A 12 -6.84 0.22 11.20
C TRP A 12 -5.54 -0.14 11.93
N THR A 13 -5.49 -1.33 12.48
CA THR A 13 -4.28 -1.95 13.01
C THR A 13 -4.13 -3.36 12.44
N ASP A 14 -2.94 -3.92 12.50
CA ASP A 14 -2.64 -5.27 12.01
C ASP A 14 -3.26 -6.42 12.82
N ALA A 15 -4.06 -6.09 13.83
CA ALA A 15 -4.96 -7.04 14.48
C ALA A 15 -6.15 -7.45 13.58
N GLU A 16 -6.45 -6.67 12.53
CA GLU A 16 -7.52 -6.93 11.56
C GLU A 16 -6.93 -7.27 10.21
N GLU A 17 -7.45 -8.35 9.58
CA GLU A 17 -7.10 -8.70 8.20
C GLU A 17 -7.55 -7.63 7.21
N LEU A 18 -6.89 -7.57 6.07
CA LEU A 18 -7.28 -6.71 4.95
C LEU A 18 -8.03 -7.50 3.89
N GLU A 19 -9.10 -6.92 3.39
CA GLU A 19 -9.89 -7.50 2.31
C GLU A 19 -9.46 -6.91 0.96
N CYS A 20 -9.11 -7.79 0.02
CA CYS A 20 -8.90 -7.40 -1.37
C CYS A 20 -10.25 -6.99 -1.96
N VAL A 21 -10.35 -5.78 -2.49
CA VAL A 21 -11.60 -5.27 -3.08
C VAL A 21 -11.55 -5.14 -4.59
N SER A 22 -10.36 -4.98 -5.15
CA SER A 22 -10.14 -4.94 -6.60
C SER A 22 -8.69 -5.20 -6.96
N TYR A 23 -8.44 -5.45 -8.23
CA TYR A 23 -7.10 -5.47 -8.81
C TYR A 23 -7.10 -4.88 -10.20
N LEU A 24 -5.95 -4.34 -10.61
CA LEU A 24 -5.75 -3.71 -11.91
C LEU A 24 -4.42 -4.19 -12.51
N PRO A 25 -4.44 -4.84 -13.69
CA PRO A 25 -3.22 -5.07 -14.45
C PRO A 25 -2.64 -3.73 -14.94
N GLU A 26 -1.38 -3.44 -14.56
CA GLU A 26 -0.69 -2.21 -14.94
C GLU A 26 0.20 -2.41 -16.17
N ALA A 27 0.84 -3.56 -16.26
CA ALA A 27 1.72 -3.96 -17.33
C ALA A 27 1.86 -5.49 -17.36
N PRO A 28 2.51 -6.10 -18.36
CA PRO A 28 2.85 -7.51 -18.31
C PRO A 28 3.58 -7.87 -17.00
N ASN A 29 3.03 -8.82 -16.24
CA ASN A 29 3.53 -9.25 -14.93
C ASN A 29 3.55 -8.15 -13.82
N VAL A 30 2.83 -7.04 -13.98
CA VAL A 30 2.66 -6.01 -12.94
C VAL A 30 1.17 -5.85 -12.64
N MET A 31 0.82 -5.91 -11.38
CA MET A 31 -0.57 -5.80 -10.91
C MET A 31 -0.65 -4.96 -9.64
N THR A 32 -1.63 -4.10 -9.59
CA THR A 32 -2.01 -3.35 -8.38
C THR A 32 -3.23 -4.02 -7.76
N PHE A 33 -3.10 -4.39 -6.49
CA PHE A 33 -4.21 -4.87 -5.67
C PHE A 33 -4.65 -3.76 -4.72
N CYS A 34 -5.95 -3.58 -4.59
CA CYS A 34 -6.56 -2.62 -3.67
C CYS A 34 -7.21 -3.34 -2.49
N PHE A 35 -6.99 -2.82 -1.30
CA PHE A 35 -7.46 -3.38 -0.05
C PHE A 35 -8.22 -2.36 0.78
N GLN A 36 -9.18 -2.87 1.56
CA GLN A 36 -9.91 -2.11 2.57
C GLN A 36 -9.91 -2.87 3.89
N SER A 37 -10.12 -2.12 4.96
CA SER A 37 -10.44 -2.68 6.27
C SER A 37 -11.89 -3.15 6.28
N PRO A 38 -12.19 -4.41 6.62
CA PRO A 38 -13.56 -4.91 6.74
C PRO A 38 -14.44 -4.12 7.72
N SER A 39 -13.84 -3.54 8.77
CA SER A 39 -14.54 -2.69 9.73
C SER A 39 -14.79 -1.25 9.23
N GLY A 40 -14.24 -0.88 8.08
CA GLY A 40 -14.28 0.49 7.57
C GLY A 40 -13.30 1.44 8.28
N ALA A 41 -12.34 0.91 9.05
CA ALA A 41 -11.30 1.70 9.68
C ALA A 41 -10.39 2.37 8.63
N LEU A 42 -9.89 3.56 8.95
CA LEU A 42 -9.04 4.33 8.08
C LEU A 42 -7.57 3.93 8.25
N PHE A 43 -6.81 4.01 7.16
CA PHE A 43 -5.38 3.74 7.18
C PHE A 43 -4.58 4.97 7.60
N SER A 44 -3.59 4.74 8.47
CA SER A 44 -2.62 5.76 8.91
C SER A 44 -1.22 5.20 8.77
N PHE A 45 -0.42 5.79 7.89
CA PHE A 45 0.96 5.38 7.63
C PHE A 45 1.75 6.56 7.04
N ASP A 46 3.06 6.47 7.05
CA ASP A 46 3.92 7.43 6.36
C ASP A 46 4.11 7.02 4.90
N PRO A 47 4.08 7.98 3.93
CA PRO A 47 4.28 7.66 2.53
C PRO A 47 5.65 7.01 2.30
N GLY A 48 5.66 5.84 1.67
CA GLY A 48 6.86 5.02 1.48
C GLY A 48 6.96 3.82 2.41
N GLN A 49 6.15 3.72 3.45
CA GLN A 49 6.08 2.56 4.32
C GLN A 49 5.55 1.31 3.62
N PHE A 50 5.77 0.16 4.25
CA PHE A 50 5.42 -1.15 3.75
C PHE A 50 4.57 -1.95 4.73
N LEU A 51 3.94 -3.00 4.22
CA LEU A 51 3.31 -4.07 4.99
C LEU A 51 3.99 -5.40 4.69
N THR A 52 4.07 -6.27 5.69
CA THR A 52 4.47 -7.67 5.52
C THR A 52 3.22 -8.52 5.42
N TRP A 53 3.06 -9.22 4.31
CA TRP A 53 1.88 -10.00 3.94
C TRP A 53 2.11 -11.48 4.22
N GLU A 54 1.17 -12.12 4.87
CA GLU A 54 1.10 -13.56 5.02
C GLU A 54 0.32 -14.12 3.82
N LEU A 55 1.02 -14.78 2.91
CA LEU A 55 0.45 -15.33 1.68
C LEU A 55 0.23 -16.84 1.86
N PRO A 56 -1.03 -17.33 1.75
CA PRO A 56 -1.37 -18.72 2.01
C PRO A 56 -1.06 -19.61 0.78
N VAL A 57 0.21 -19.73 0.48
CA VAL A 57 0.66 -20.56 -0.65
C VAL A 57 0.59 -22.05 -0.32
N PRO A 58 0.47 -22.94 -1.33
CA PRO A 58 0.56 -24.39 -1.12
C PRO A 58 1.86 -24.78 -0.40
N GLY A 59 1.74 -25.63 0.62
CA GLY A 59 2.87 -26.06 1.44
C GLY A 59 3.10 -25.25 2.71
N GLY A 60 2.36 -24.19 2.93
CA GLY A 60 2.39 -23.35 4.12
C GLY A 60 2.59 -21.86 3.80
N PRO A 61 2.22 -20.97 4.74
CA PRO A 61 2.26 -19.54 4.49
C PRO A 61 3.68 -19.04 4.25
N VAL A 62 3.82 -18.07 3.34
CA VAL A 62 5.07 -17.32 3.15
C VAL A 62 4.84 -15.86 3.47
N TYR A 63 5.84 -15.22 4.06
CA TYR A 63 5.80 -13.81 4.40
C TYR A 63 6.56 -13.00 3.36
N ARG A 64 5.94 -11.95 2.83
CA ARG A 64 6.56 -11.06 1.85
C ARG A 64 6.23 -9.62 2.18
N THR A 65 7.23 -8.77 2.02
CA THR A 65 7.11 -7.35 2.32
C THR A 65 6.96 -6.56 1.03
N TYR A 66 5.90 -5.75 0.95
CA TYR A 66 5.64 -4.87 -0.17
C TYR A 66 5.31 -3.47 0.30
N THR A 67 5.83 -2.48 -0.42
CA THR A 67 5.52 -1.07 -0.17
C THR A 67 4.04 -0.78 -0.44
N ILE A 68 3.43 0.05 0.38
CA ILE A 68 2.12 0.63 0.13
C ILE A 68 2.28 1.65 -1.00
N SER A 69 1.72 1.36 -2.17
CA SER A 69 1.87 2.21 -3.37
C SER A 69 0.93 3.40 -3.39
N SER A 70 -0.18 3.35 -2.63
CA SER A 70 -1.10 4.48 -2.44
C SER A 70 -0.56 5.51 -1.44
N SER A 71 -1.21 6.66 -1.40
CA SER A 71 -0.88 7.74 -0.46
C SER A 71 -1.70 7.66 0.82
N PRO A 72 -1.10 7.98 1.99
CA PRO A 72 -1.84 8.10 3.25
C PRO A 72 -2.84 9.26 3.26
N SER A 73 -2.76 10.19 2.32
CA SER A 73 -3.77 11.25 2.12
C SER A 73 -5.13 10.71 1.68
N ARG A 74 -5.17 9.45 1.21
CA ARG A 74 -6.38 8.75 0.74
C ARG A 74 -6.67 7.53 1.62
N PRO A 75 -7.10 7.74 2.87
CA PRO A 75 -7.02 6.73 3.93
C PRO A 75 -8.10 5.64 3.89
N THR A 76 -9.05 5.67 2.96
CA THR A 76 -10.16 4.70 2.90
C THR A 76 -9.78 3.36 2.28
N SER A 77 -8.66 3.32 1.56
CA SER A 77 -8.10 2.11 0.98
C SER A 77 -6.58 2.22 0.88
N LEU A 78 -5.92 1.10 0.73
CA LEU A 78 -4.50 1.08 0.36
C LEU A 78 -4.27 0.19 -0.85
N THR A 79 -3.21 0.47 -1.59
CA THR A 79 -2.81 -0.35 -2.72
C THR A 79 -1.42 -0.93 -2.54
N MET A 80 -1.24 -2.09 -3.13
CA MET A 80 0.03 -2.78 -3.26
C MET A 80 0.24 -3.12 -4.74
N THR A 81 1.33 -2.62 -5.30
CA THR A 81 1.71 -2.90 -6.69
C THR A 81 2.88 -3.86 -6.72
N VAL A 82 2.72 -4.99 -7.36
CA VAL A 82 3.71 -6.06 -7.39
C VAL A 82 4.03 -6.49 -8.82
N LYS A 83 5.28 -6.89 -9.03
CA LYS A 83 5.75 -7.52 -10.26
C LYS A 83 5.97 -9.01 -10.02
N ALA A 84 5.25 -9.86 -10.76
CA ALA A 84 5.45 -11.28 -10.67
C ALA A 84 6.73 -11.69 -11.42
N GLN A 85 7.62 -12.36 -10.70
CA GLN A 85 8.76 -13.06 -11.32
C GLN A 85 8.34 -14.50 -11.65
N PRO A 86 8.85 -15.11 -12.73
CA PRO A 86 8.48 -16.47 -13.14
C PRO A 86 8.60 -17.50 -12.01
N ASP A 87 9.67 -17.43 -11.23
CA ASP A 87 9.98 -18.38 -10.16
C ASP A 87 9.58 -17.89 -8.75
N SER A 88 8.81 -16.82 -8.67
CA SER A 88 8.37 -16.27 -7.38
C SER A 88 7.14 -16.98 -6.85
N ILE A 89 7.26 -17.64 -5.71
CA ILE A 89 6.15 -18.32 -5.05
C ILE A 89 5.06 -17.32 -4.64
N GLY A 90 5.43 -16.25 -3.95
CA GLY A 90 4.47 -15.29 -3.39
C GLY A 90 3.75 -14.45 -4.43
N THR A 91 4.48 -13.73 -5.29
CA THR A 91 3.87 -12.85 -6.29
C THR A 91 3.13 -13.66 -7.36
N ARG A 92 3.61 -14.88 -7.71
CA ARG A 92 2.89 -15.74 -8.63
C ARG A 92 1.56 -16.19 -8.05
N TRP A 93 1.55 -16.63 -6.77
CA TRP A 93 0.32 -16.98 -6.07
C TRP A 93 -0.68 -15.81 -6.06
N MET A 94 -0.22 -14.59 -5.80
CA MET A 94 -1.10 -13.40 -5.81
C MET A 94 -1.74 -13.19 -7.17
N PHE A 95 -0.96 -13.28 -8.25
CA PHE A 95 -1.47 -13.14 -9.61
C PHE A 95 -2.51 -14.20 -9.97
N ASP A 96 -2.26 -15.44 -9.59
CA ASP A 96 -3.08 -16.58 -9.98
C ASP A 96 -4.33 -16.74 -9.09
N HIS A 97 -4.27 -16.33 -7.82
CA HIS A 97 -5.27 -16.69 -6.81
C HIS A 97 -5.91 -15.53 -6.06
N LEU A 98 -5.19 -14.41 -5.83
CA LEU A 98 -5.74 -13.32 -5.04
C LEU A 98 -6.85 -12.60 -5.81
N ARG A 99 -8.06 -12.60 -5.23
CA ARG A 99 -9.27 -12.05 -5.86
C ARG A 99 -10.08 -11.21 -4.86
N PRO A 100 -10.94 -10.30 -5.35
CA PRO A 100 -11.85 -9.54 -4.49
C PRO A 100 -12.66 -10.44 -3.56
N GLY A 101 -12.80 -10.01 -2.30
CA GLY A 101 -13.46 -10.74 -1.22
C GLY A 101 -12.51 -11.61 -0.39
N MET A 102 -11.30 -11.89 -0.86
CA MET A 102 -10.30 -12.63 -0.07
C MET A 102 -9.66 -11.72 0.98
N ARG A 103 -9.40 -12.29 2.15
CA ARG A 103 -8.77 -11.59 3.27
C ARG A 103 -7.38 -12.14 3.53
N LEU A 104 -6.45 -11.25 3.83
CA LEU A 104 -5.07 -11.57 4.13
C LEU A 104 -4.64 -10.95 5.45
N ARG A 105 -3.86 -11.69 6.22
CA ARG A 105 -3.16 -11.17 7.38
C ARG A 105 -1.96 -10.35 6.92
N VAL A 106 -1.76 -9.23 7.59
CA VAL A 106 -0.64 -8.33 7.34
C VAL A 106 -0.06 -7.83 8.65
N ILE A 107 1.19 -7.43 8.65
CA ILE A 107 1.90 -6.89 9.79
C ILE A 107 2.47 -5.53 9.40
N GLY A 108 2.32 -4.54 10.24
CA GLY A 108 2.79 -3.19 10.04
C GLY A 108 1.68 -2.13 10.17
N PRO A 109 1.84 -0.93 9.59
CA PRO A 109 2.90 -0.50 8.66
C PRO A 109 4.27 -0.35 9.33
N GLY A 110 5.33 -0.44 8.51
CA GLY A 110 6.70 -0.30 8.97
C GLY A 110 7.61 0.37 7.92
N GLY A 111 8.83 0.70 8.34
CA GLY A 111 9.85 1.31 7.48
C GLY A 111 10.09 2.78 7.76
N LYS A 112 11.32 3.23 7.45
CA LYS A 112 11.78 4.61 7.64
C LYS A 112 12.09 5.33 6.32
N PHE A 113 11.95 4.65 5.20
CA PHE A 113 12.13 5.25 3.89
C PHE A 113 10.90 6.07 3.52
N SER A 114 10.86 7.29 4.04
CA SER A 114 9.73 8.20 3.89
C SER A 114 10.18 9.64 3.92
N ILE A 115 9.53 10.49 3.12
CA ILE A 115 9.70 11.94 3.17
C ILE A 115 9.25 12.54 4.52
N ALA A 116 8.42 11.84 5.29
CA ALA A 116 8.06 12.26 6.64
C ALA A 116 9.28 12.37 7.57
N HIS A 117 10.32 11.57 7.31
CA HIS A 117 11.59 11.61 8.05
C HIS A 117 12.68 12.47 7.39
N HIS A 118 12.43 12.95 6.17
CA HIS A 118 13.37 13.73 5.36
C HIS A 118 12.68 14.94 4.74
N PRO A 119 12.19 15.89 5.56
CA PRO A 119 11.52 17.08 5.04
C PRO A 119 12.47 17.94 4.22
N ALA A 120 12.01 18.37 3.05
CA ALA A 120 12.77 19.23 2.14
C ALA A 120 11.81 20.07 1.29
N ASP A 121 12.33 21.14 0.68
CA ASP A 121 11.60 21.98 -0.26
C ASP A 121 11.63 21.43 -1.69
N LYS A 122 12.61 20.55 -1.97
CA LYS A 122 12.81 19.92 -3.28
C LYS A 122 13.15 18.45 -3.11
N TYR A 123 12.61 17.61 -3.97
CA TYR A 123 12.88 16.19 -3.97
C TYR A 123 13.34 15.71 -5.36
N LEU A 124 14.37 14.89 -5.36
CA LEU A 124 14.76 14.08 -6.49
C LEU A 124 14.48 12.61 -6.15
N PHE A 125 13.49 12.02 -6.82
CA PHE A 125 13.14 10.61 -6.68
C PHE A 125 13.77 9.81 -7.81
N ILE A 126 14.60 8.84 -7.45
CA ILE A 126 15.24 7.94 -8.40
C ILE A 126 14.79 6.53 -8.06
N SER A 127 14.24 5.83 -9.05
CA SER A 127 13.83 4.45 -8.89
C SER A 127 14.23 3.60 -10.09
N ALA A 128 14.20 2.29 -9.90
CA ALA A 128 14.37 1.31 -10.97
C ALA A 128 13.40 0.13 -10.74
N GLY A 129 12.62 -0.19 -11.76
CA GLY A 129 11.68 -1.30 -11.71
C GLY A 129 10.67 -1.18 -10.56
N SER A 130 10.57 -2.19 -9.71
CA SER A 130 9.62 -2.22 -8.58
C SER A 130 9.91 -1.17 -7.49
N GLY A 131 11.08 -0.53 -7.50
CA GLY A 131 11.41 0.59 -6.61
C GLY A 131 10.56 1.84 -6.82
N ILE A 132 9.72 1.87 -7.85
CA ILE A 132 8.77 2.96 -8.12
C ILE A 132 7.69 3.09 -7.03
N THR A 133 7.31 2.00 -6.35
CA THR A 133 6.17 1.99 -5.43
C THR A 133 6.25 2.99 -4.29
N PRO A 134 7.37 3.12 -3.53
CA PRO A 134 7.49 4.17 -2.51
C PRO A 134 7.48 5.58 -3.11
N MET A 135 8.05 5.75 -4.31
CA MET A 135 8.07 7.05 -4.99
C MET A 135 6.66 7.48 -5.38
N MET A 136 5.82 6.56 -5.86
CA MET A 136 4.42 6.85 -6.19
C MET A 136 3.63 7.27 -4.95
N SER A 137 3.80 6.59 -3.83
CA SER A 137 3.16 6.95 -2.55
C SER A 137 3.56 8.36 -2.11
N MET A 138 4.87 8.66 -2.12
CA MET A 138 5.40 9.96 -1.72
C MET A 138 4.98 11.08 -2.67
N THR A 139 5.07 10.86 -3.99
CA THR A 139 4.67 11.87 -4.99
C THR A 139 3.19 12.21 -4.88
N THR A 140 2.33 11.19 -4.74
CA THR A 140 0.89 11.42 -4.56
C THR A 140 0.60 12.16 -3.26
N TYR A 141 1.30 11.83 -2.18
CA TYR A 141 1.17 12.55 -0.91
C TYR A 141 1.54 14.03 -1.03
N LEU A 142 2.66 14.34 -1.71
CA LEU A 142 3.10 15.71 -1.94
C LEU A 142 2.08 16.47 -2.80
N TYR A 143 1.59 15.85 -3.87
CA TYR A 143 0.57 16.44 -4.74
C TYR A 143 -0.71 16.76 -3.96
N ASP A 144 -1.22 15.80 -3.19
CA ASP A 144 -2.44 15.97 -2.41
C ASP A 144 -2.27 17.00 -1.26
N SER A 145 -1.03 17.24 -0.81
CA SER A 145 -0.75 18.24 0.22
C SER A 145 -0.95 19.69 -0.24
N GLY A 146 -1.02 19.92 -1.55
CA GLY A 146 -1.15 21.25 -2.15
C GLY A 146 0.07 22.16 -1.91
N ARG A 147 1.21 21.62 -1.46
CA ARG A 147 2.43 22.41 -1.29
C ARG A 147 3.06 22.70 -2.65
N ASP A 148 3.52 23.93 -2.82
CA ASP A 148 4.35 24.30 -3.97
C ASP A 148 5.75 23.73 -3.76
N MET A 149 6.05 22.64 -4.43
CA MET A 149 7.30 21.88 -4.28
C MET A 149 7.82 21.41 -5.63
N ASP A 150 9.13 21.52 -5.80
CA ASP A 150 9.81 20.93 -6.95
C ASP A 150 10.05 19.43 -6.71
N VAL A 151 9.45 18.60 -7.53
CA VAL A 151 9.67 17.16 -7.54
C VAL A 151 10.15 16.72 -8.91
N VAL A 152 11.34 16.13 -8.97
CA VAL A 152 11.87 15.47 -10.16
C VAL A 152 11.84 13.97 -9.92
N PHE A 153 11.24 13.25 -10.84
CA PHE A 153 11.10 11.82 -10.77
C PHE A 153 11.76 11.14 -11.97
N VAL A 154 12.68 10.22 -11.69
CA VAL A 154 13.42 9.44 -12.69
C VAL A 154 13.21 7.95 -12.41
N ASN A 155 12.69 7.25 -13.41
CA ASN A 155 12.47 5.81 -13.36
C ASN A 155 12.99 5.13 -14.63
#